data_ae76c6bbafbf78e181f27e749398343a
#
_entry.id   ae76c6bbafbf78e181f27e749398343a
#
_cell.length_a   1.000
_cell.length_b   1.000
_cell.length_c   1.000
_cell.angle_alpha   90.00
_cell.angle_beta   90.00
_cell.angle_gamma   90.00
#
_symmetry.space_group_name_H-M   'P 1'
#
loop_
_entity.id
_entity.type
_entity.pdbx_description
1 polymer ?
#
loop_
_entity_poly.entity_id
_entity_poly.type
_entity_poly.pdbx_seq_one_letter_code
_entity_poly.pdbx_strand_id
1 'polypeptide(L)'
;RPSGSAGWTRPAGGALQWGGSPEVGIIDSTGALRWYLMPDSIFEPNSIEWGGVMMGFRQNKDGALTWGYGQRYVKYDILGRRIWNRLLPEGYDDFSHALEPMENGHYLIRVSDANYRRADGRNVRTVRDVIIEVNEAGEVVDDWNLNNILDPYRSTVIKTLDQGAVCLNIDVDKAGKTMTAEELAKLDASDDFGDILGTGPGRNWAHVNSVDYDPTDDSIIVSSRHQSAIIKIGRDKKVKWIIGSHEGWKKPFADKLLTPVDASGKPIACDKFMNHCENKFDWTWTQHTAWRINEKSKKGDVYLTVFDNGDGRGMEQPALADMKYTRLVVYRVNESKMTIEQIWTYGEEKGHDYYSPVTGLCEYAGDKDSVVGYFSTAGMRVSKGKAMPSPYLTEFDWGAKEPSVVMHLKDTFGYQAWPFSIQEAMKPSK
;
A
#
# COMPACT_ATOMS: atom_id res chain seq x y z
N ARG A 1 19.76 -23.10 10.47
CA ARG A 1 20.10 -21.69 10.69
C ARG A 1 18.80 -20.95 10.97
N PRO A 2 18.70 -20.08 12.00
CA PRO A 2 17.47 -19.35 12.23
C PRO A 2 17.20 -18.43 11.05
N SER A 3 16.04 -18.59 10.48
CA SER A 3 15.48 -17.74 9.43
C SER A 3 15.31 -16.31 9.92
N GLY A 4 15.42 -15.35 9.02
CA GLY A 4 15.43 -13.92 9.29
C GLY A 4 14.34 -13.41 10.21
N SER A 5 14.59 -12.27 10.75
CA SER A 5 13.67 -11.48 11.57
C SER A 5 12.74 -10.66 10.68
N ALA A 6 11.50 -10.50 11.11
CA ALA A 6 10.54 -9.59 10.47
C ALA A 6 10.38 -8.33 11.31
N GLY A 7 10.37 -7.16 10.65
CA GLY A 7 10.06 -5.90 11.28
C GLY A 7 8.57 -5.56 11.09
N TRP A 8 7.93 -5.02 12.12
CA TRP A 8 6.54 -4.59 12.04
C TRP A 8 6.34 -3.21 12.68
N THR A 9 5.35 -2.47 12.20
CA THR A 9 4.99 -1.15 12.70
C THR A 9 3.59 -1.16 13.28
N ARG A 10 3.38 -0.47 14.38
CA ARG A 10 2.09 -0.27 15.03
C ARG A 10 1.63 1.17 14.85
N PRO A 11 0.38 1.43 14.43
CA PRO A 11 -0.12 2.79 14.39
C PRO A 11 -0.29 3.36 15.80
N ALA A 12 0.21 4.56 16.01
CA ALA A 12 -0.16 5.37 17.16
C ALA A 12 -1.55 5.94 16.91
N GLY A 13 -2.58 5.42 17.51
CA GLY A 13 -3.91 5.93 17.28
C GLY A 13 -4.88 5.63 18.39
N GLY A 14 -5.38 6.67 18.97
CA GLY A 14 -6.59 6.79 19.77
C GLY A 14 -7.03 5.58 20.60
N ALA A 15 -6.80 5.61 21.91
CA ALA A 15 -7.30 4.68 22.93
C ALA A 15 -6.44 3.46 23.25
N LEU A 16 -5.15 3.46 22.94
CA LEU A 16 -4.24 2.56 23.66
C LEU A 16 -3.43 3.41 24.62
N GLN A 17 -3.70 3.25 25.89
CA GLN A 17 -2.93 3.85 26.95
C GLN A 17 -1.45 3.58 26.71
N TRP A 18 -0.70 4.64 26.67
CA TRP A 18 0.74 4.70 26.66
C TRP A 18 1.31 3.88 27.82
N GLY A 19 1.67 2.69 27.55
CA GLY A 19 2.26 1.78 28.51
C GLY A 19 3.19 0.83 27.82
N GLY A 20 4.37 1.30 27.38
CA GLY A 20 5.53 0.45 27.13
C GLY A 20 5.50 -0.54 25.97
N SER A 21 4.53 -0.48 25.04
CA SER A 21 4.55 -1.32 23.85
C SER A 21 5.33 -0.63 22.73
N PRO A 22 6.30 -1.30 22.10
CA PRO A 22 7.07 -0.72 21.01
C PRO A 22 6.19 -0.48 19.78
N GLU A 23 6.33 0.66 19.14
CA GLU A 23 5.64 0.94 17.87
C GLU A 23 6.33 0.27 16.69
N VAL A 24 7.62 0.04 16.79
CA VAL A 24 8.40 -0.75 15.84
C VAL A 24 9.17 -1.80 16.61
N GLY A 25 9.06 -3.05 16.21
CA GLY A 25 9.79 -4.16 16.82
C GLY A 25 10.34 -5.11 15.78
N ILE A 26 11.41 -5.80 16.13
CA ILE A 26 11.96 -6.90 15.36
C ILE A 26 11.73 -8.18 16.17
N ILE A 27 11.04 -9.12 15.55
CA ILE A 27 10.80 -10.46 16.10
C ILE A 27 11.54 -11.50 15.26
N ASP A 28 12.01 -12.55 15.89
CA ASP A 28 12.59 -13.69 15.17
C ASP A 28 11.55 -14.75 14.80
N SER A 29 11.98 -15.80 14.13
CA SER A 29 11.11 -16.90 13.67
C SER A 29 10.47 -17.70 14.82
N THR A 30 10.89 -17.51 16.06
CA THR A 30 10.27 -18.10 17.26
C THR A 30 9.20 -17.17 17.88
N GLY A 31 9.02 -15.95 17.33
CA GLY A 31 8.15 -14.92 17.86
C GLY A 31 8.79 -14.11 19.01
N ALA A 32 10.07 -14.32 19.32
CA ALA A 32 10.74 -13.57 20.37
C ALA A 32 11.11 -12.16 19.89
N LEU A 33 10.78 -11.15 20.70
CA LEU A 33 11.18 -9.77 20.45
C LEU A 33 12.70 -9.63 20.63
N ARG A 34 13.39 -9.16 19.60
CA ARG A 34 14.84 -9.00 19.56
C ARG A 34 15.29 -7.55 19.65
N TRP A 35 14.46 -6.66 19.18
CA TRP A 35 14.72 -5.23 19.23
C TRP A 35 13.39 -4.47 19.17
N TYR A 36 13.37 -3.27 19.72
CA TYR A 36 12.24 -2.35 19.59
C TYR A 36 12.71 -0.91 19.61
N LEU A 37 11.92 -0.06 19.00
CA LEU A 37 12.10 1.38 18.99
C LEU A 37 11.05 2.02 19.91
N MET A 38 11.53 2.83 20.85
CA MET A 38 10.66 3.62 21.73
C MET A 38 10.39 4.99 21.08
N PRO A 39 9.18 5.27 20.64
CA PRO A 39 8.85 6.54 19.97
C PRO A 39 9.17 7.75 20.83
N ASP A 40 8.86 7.69 22.12
CA ASP A 40 9.05 8.80 23.05
C ASP A 40 10.50 9.30 23.16
N SER A 41 11.46 8.46 22.76
CA SER A 41 12.88 8.84 22.80
C SER A 41 13.36 9.52 21.53
N ILE A 42 12.58 9.51 20.45
CA ILE A 42 12.99 10.04 19.14
C ILE A 42 12.04 11.07 18.54
N PHE A 43 10.79 11.13 19.01
CA PHE A 43 9.82 12.10 18.51
C PHE A 43 9.89 13.42 19.26
N GLU A 44 9.87 14.51 18.54
CA GLU A 44 9.63 15.82 19.14
C GLU A 44 8.14 15.89 19.53
N PRO A 45 7.82 16.38 20.76
CA PRO A 45 6.45 16.39 21.27
C PRO A 45 5.42 17.06 20.35
N ASN A 46 5.83 18.06 19.58
CA ASN A 46 4.96 18.85 18.72
C ASN A 46 4.73 18.25 17.33
N SER A 47 5.34 17.13 17.00
CA SER A 47 5.16 16.47 15.67
C SER A 47 4.07 15.39 15.70
N ILE A 48 3.47 15.13 16.85
CA ILE A 48 2.47 14.07 17.07
C ILE A 48 1.04 14.56 16.82
N GLU A 49 0.80 15.86 16.66
CA GLU A 49 -0.54 16.44 16.57
C GLU A 49 -1.37 15.96 15.36
N TRP A 50 -0.77 15.27 14.40
CA TRP A 50 -1.41 14.85 13.16
C TRP A 50 -1.38 13.33 12.95
N GLY A 51 -1.63 12.58 13.99
CA GLY A 51 -1.84 11.14 13.88
C GLY A 51 -0.55 10.36 13.66
N GLY A 52 0.39 10.48 14.54
CA GLY A 52 1.68 9.80 14.62
C GLY A 52 1.79 8.33 14.26
N VAL A 53 1.19 7.93 13.15
CA VAL A 53 1.36 6.60 12.58
C VAL A 53 2.67 6.60 11.81
N MET A 54 3.61 5.79 12.28
CA MET A 54 4.83 5.52 11.53
C MET A 54 4.47 4.63 10.34
N MET A 55 4.73 5.12 9.13
CA MET A 55 4.47 4.39 7.89
C MET A 55 5.68 4.41 6.98
N GLY A 56 5.66 3.57 5.94
CA GLY A 56 6.77 3.49 4.99
C GLY A 56 8.06 3.02 5.64
N PHE A 57 7.96 2.15 6.65
CA PHE A 57 9.14 1.62 7.33
C PHE A 57 9.93 0.72 6.39
N ARG A 58 11.22 1.05 6.21
CA ARG A 58 12.13 0.30 5.33
C ARG A 58 13.51 0.15 5.95
N GLN A 59 14.13 -1.00 5.72
CA GLN A 59 15.57 -1.17 5.87
C GLN A 59 16.27 -0.77 4.57
N ASN A 60 17.20 0.15 4.65
CA ASN A 60 17.99 0.62 3.51
C ASN A 60 19.19 -0.32 3.27
N LYS A 61 19.80 -0.24 2.09
CA LYS A 61 21.02 -1.00 1.74
C LYS A 61 22.21 -0.75 2.66
N ASP A 62 22.27 0.42 3.30
CA ASP A 62 23.28 0.74 4.30
C ASP A 62 22.93 0.22 5.71
N GLY A 63 21.85 -0.54 5.83
CA GLY A 63 21.35 -1.11 7.07
C GLY A 63 20.54 -0.16 7.94
N ALA A 64 20.51 1.14 7.62
CA ALA A 64 19.71 2.12 8.34
C ALA A 64 18.22 1.93 8.09
N LEU A 65 17.42 2.49 8.98
CA LEU A 65 15.96 2.40 8.97
C LEU A 65 15.36 3.74 8.58
N THR A 66 14.42 3.74 7.66
CA THR A 66 13.65 4.93 7.27
C THR A 66 12.17 4.72 7.51
N TRP A 67 11.48 5.79 7.84
CA TRP A 67 10.02 5.89 7.91
C TRP A 67 9.58 7.34 7.86
N GLY A 68 8.29 7.57 7.70
CA GLY A 68 7.70 8.89 7.80
C GLY A 68 6.57 8.94 8.82
N TYR A 69 6.22 10.14 9.26
CA TYR A 69 5.09 10.44 10.13
C TYR A 69 4.73 11.93 10.06
N GLY A 70 3.45 12.23 10.02
CA GLY A 70 2.96 13.62 9.97
C GLY A 70 3.61 14.43 8.84
N GLN A 71 4.37 15.45 9.19
CA GLN A 71 5.07 16.33 8.25
C GLN A 71 6.56 16.00 8.14
N ARG A 72 6.98 14.80 8.53
CA ARG A 72 8.40 14.43 8.61
C ARG A 72 8.67 13.07 7.98
N TYR A 73 9.92 12.91 7.54
CA TYR A 73 10.51 11.64 7.19
C TYR A 73 11.93 11.56 7.79
N VAL A 74 12.32 10.36 8.21
CA VAL A 74 13.47 10.17 9.07
C VAL A 74 14.32 8.98 8.68
N LYS A 75 15.60 9.03 9.05
CA LYS A 75 16.54 7.91 8.92
C LYS A 75 17.35 7.77 10.20
N TYR A 76 17.36 6.55 10.74
CA TYR A 76 18.08 6.18 11.96
C TYR A 76 18.84 4.88 11.76
N ASP A 77 19.93 4.70 12.49
CA ASP A 77 20.55 3.38 12.57
C ASP A 77 19.83 2.48 13.59
N ILE A 78 20.23 1.20 13.62
CA ILE A 78 19.63 0.21 14.54
C ILE A 78 19.88 0.53 16.03
N LEU A 79 20.85 1.36 16.35
CA LEU A 79 21.15 1.81 17.71
C LEU A 79 20.35 3.06 18.11
N GLY A 80 19.43 3.53 17.24
CA GLY A 80 18.62 4.72 17.49
C GLY A 80 19.36 6.04 17.26
N ARG A 81 20.54 6.02 16.65
CA ARG A 81 21.25 7.26 16.30
C ARG A 81 20.63 7.86 15.06
N ARG A 82 20.26 9.13 15.17
CA ARG A 82 19.67 9.91 14.08
C ARG A 82 20.72 10.19 12.99
N ILE A 83 20.45 9.72 11.76
CA ILE A 83 21.22 10.09 10.58
C ILE A 83 20.66 11.40 10.04
N TRP A 84 19.36 11.48 9.83
CA TRP A 84 18.65 12.72 9.56
C TRP A 84 17.17 12.64 9.98
N ASN A 85 16.58 13.81 10.23
CA ASN A 85 15.16 14.01 10.48
C ASN A 85 14.76 15.28 9.73
N ARG A 86 13.91 15.14 8.73
CA ARG A 86 13.58 16.20 7.78
C ARG A 86 12.09 16.48 7.78
N LEU A 87 11.73 17.75 7.62
CA LEU A 87 10.38 18.14 7.23
C LEU A 87 10.15 17.76 5.76
N LEU A 88 8.89 17.56 5.40
CA LEU A 88 8.52 17.47 3.99
C LEU A 88 8.97 18.74 3.27
N PRO A 89 9.36 18.63 1.99
CA PRO A 89 9.75 19.81 1.20
C PRO A 89 8.63 20.84 1.10
N GLU A 90 9.00 22.10 0.91
CA GLU A 90 8.05 23.19 0.76
C GLU A 90 7.05 22.93 -0.38
N GLY A 91 5.77 23.20 -0.12
CA GLY A 91 4.67 22.93 -1.05
C GLY A 91 4.04 21.54 -0.93
N TYR A 92 4.62 20.67 -0.12
CA TYR A 92 4.09 19.34 0.13
C TYR A 92 3.74 19.13 1.61
N ASP A 93 2.66 18.43 1.84
CA ASP A 93 2.19 18.10 3.18
C ASP A 93 1.68 16.65 3.25
N ASP A 94 1.20 16.23 4.42
CA ASP A 94 0.49 14.98 4.65
C ASP A 94 1.25 13.75 4.15
N PHE A 95 2.40 13.47 4.77
CA PHE A 95 3.08 12.18 4.58
C PHE A 95 2.13 11.03 4.93
N SER A 96 2.04 10.05 4.06
CA SER A 96 1.25 8.86 4.32
C SER A 96 1.76 7.64 3.56
N HIS A 97 1.72 6.48 4.18
CA HIS A 97 1.90 5.13 3.65
C HIS A 97 3.30 4.80 3.12
N ALA A 98 3.86 5.57 2.19
CA ALA A 98 5.04 5.14 1.44
C ALA A 98 6.23 6.08 1.60
N LEU A 99 7.36 5.52 1.99
CA LEU A 99 8.70 6.08 1.88
C LEU A 99 9.61 4.94 1.38
N GLU A 100 9.91 4.94 0.09
CA GLU A 100 10.64 3.85 -0.56
C GLU A 100 12.04 4.29 -0.95
N PRO A 101 13.09 3.64 -0.41
CA PRO A 101 14.46 3.92 -0.80
C PRO A 101 14.77 3.37 -2.18
N MET A 102 15.38 4.20 -3.04
CA MET A 102 15.82 3.81 -4.37
C MET A 102 17.30 3.38 -4.37
N GLU A 103 17.70 2.64 -5.40
CA GLU A 103 19.09 2.17 -5.54
C GLU A 103 20.13 3.28 -5.67
N ASN A 104 19.73 4.43 -6.20
CA ASN A 104 20.59 5.61 -6.38
C ASN A 104 20.73 6.48 -5.12
N GLY A 105 20.15 6.05 -3.98
CA GLY A 105 20.16 6.81 -2.71
C GLY A 105 19.04 7.82 -2.59
N HIS A 106 18.17 7.96 -3.59
CA HIS A 106 16.97 8.78 -3.51
C HIS A 106 15.84 8.05 -2.78
N TYR A 107 14.75 8.76 -2.53
CA TYR A 107 13.55 8.23 -1.89
C TYR A 107 12.31 8.65 -2.66
N LEU A 108 11.39 7.72 -2.88
CA LEU A 108 10.04 8.02 -3.31
C LEU A 108 9.15 8.19 -2.08
N ILE A 109 8.44 9.30 -2.01
CA ILE A 109 7.60 9.64 -0.85
C ILE A 109 6.18 9.96 -1.35
N ARG A 110 5.17 9.33 -0.75
CA ARG A 110 3.79 9.73 -0.97
C ARG A 110 3.45 10.91 -0.07
N VAL A 111 2.97 11.98 -0.68
CA VAL A 111 2.59 13.25 -0.03
C VAL A 111 1.33 13.82 -0.68
N SER A 112 0.87 14.97 -0.20
CA SER A 112 -0.14 15.80 -0.86
C SER A 112 0.50 17.10 -1.36
N ASP A 113 -0.02 17.64 -2.47
CA ASP A 113 0.30 19.00 -2.93
C ASP A 113 -0.55 20.01 -2.14
N ALA A 114 0.09 20.78 -1.27
CA ALA A 114 -0.58 21.75 -0.41
C ALA A 114 -1.31 22.85 -1.17
N ASN A 115 -0.88 23.15 -2.39
CA ASN A 115 -1.33 24.31 -3.16
C ASN A 115 -2.09 23.94 -4.44
N TYR A 116 -2.37 22.66 -4.67
CA TYR A 116 -3.01 22.23 -5.90
C TYR A 116 -4.41 22.82 -6.06
N ARG A 117 -4.64 23.44 -7.22
CA ARG A 117 -5.94 23.94 -7.63
C ARG A 117 -6.36 23.36 -8.98
N ARG A 118 -7.65 23.22 -9.16
CA ARG A 118 -8.23 22.81 -10.43
C ARG A 118 -7.94 23.87 -11.50
N ALA A 119 -8.08 23.49 -12.77
CA ALA A 119 -7.90 24.40 -13.90
C ALA A 119 -8.84 25.63 -13.87
N ASP A 120 -10.00 25.51 -13.20
CA ASP A 120 -10.94 26.63 -12.97
C ASP A 120 -10.56 27.51 -11.77
N GLY A 121 -9.40 27.27 -11.12
CA GLY A 121 -8.88 28.01 -9.98
C GLY A 121 -9.47 27.61 -8.63
N ARG A 122 -10.37 26.64 -8.58
CA ARG A 122 -10.99 26.16 -7.33
C ARG A 122 -10.13 25.15 -6.60
N ASN A 123 -10.31 25.05 -5.30
CA ASN A 123 -9.66 24.01 -4.51
C ASN A 123 -10.13 22.61 -4.91
N VAL A 124 -9.22 21.65 -4.87
CA VAL A 124 -9.57 20.23 -5.06
C VAL A 124 -10.14 19.67 -3.77
N ARG A 125 -11.30 19.06 -3.85
CA ARG A 125 -11.96 18.40 -2.73
C ARG A 125 -11.70 16.89 -2.71
N THR A 126 -10.49 16.52 -3.04
CA THR A 126 -10.02 15.13 -2.97
C THR A 126 -8.68 15.11 -2.27
N VAL A 127 -8.31 13.97 -1.72
CA VAL A 127 -6.93 13.76 -1.27
C VAL A 127 -6.01 13.90 -2.49
N ARG A 128 -5.01 14.73 -2.36
CA ARG A 128 -4.12 15.14 -3.45
C ARG A 128 -2.89 14.27 -3.47
N ASP A 129 -3.08 13.03 -3.88
CA ASP A 129 -1.98 12.07 -3.94
C ASP A 129 -0.90 12.52 -4.93
N VAL A 130 0.28 12.78 -4.41
CA VAL A 130 1.50 13.10 -5.15
C VAL A 130 2.61 12.17 -4.68
N ILE A 131 3.39 11.68 -5.61
CA ILE A 131 4.64 10.99 -5.31
C ILE A 131 5.78 11.93 -5.66
N ILE A 132 6.64 12.22 -4.69
CA ILE A 132 7.86 13.00 -4.92
C ILE A 132 9.07 12.10 -4.86
N GLU A 133 10.05 12.38 -5.68
CA GLU A 133 11.39 11.83 -5.56
C GLU A 133 12.30 12.89 -4.90
N VAL A 134 12.93 12.52 -3.80
CA VAL A 134 13.89 13.37 -3.11
C VAL A 134 15.28 12.74 -3.16
N ASN A 135 16.30 13.58 -3.34
CA ASN A 135 17.69 13.14 -3.31
C ASN A 135 18.20 12.99 -1.86
N GLU A 136 19.46 12.56 -1.71
CA GLU A 136 20.08 12.40 -0.38
C GLU A 136 20.16 13.72 0.43
N ALA A 137 20.13 14.88 -0.21
CA ALA A 137 20.07 16.17 0.46
C ALA A 137 18.65 16.54 0.95
N GLY A 138 17.63 15.83 0.46
CA GLY A 138 16.21 16.11 0.75
C GLY A 138 15.59 17.10 -0.24
N GLU A 139 16.23 17.35 -1.37
CA GLU A 139 15.72 18.21 -2.42
C GLU A 139 14.82 17.41 -3.35
N VAL A 140 13.67 17.96 -3.74
CA VAL A 140 12.78 17.36 -4.73
C VAL A 140 13.44 17.42 -6.09
N VAL A 141 13.63 16.26 -6.71
CA VAL A 141 14.22 16.13 -8.05
C VAL A 141 13.18 15.80 -9.12
N ASP A 142 12.05 15.25 -8.72
CA ASP A 142 10.91 14.98 -9.60
C ASP A 142 9.62 14.75 -8.80
N ASP A 143 8.45 14.86 -9.47
CA ASP A 143 7.16 14.57 -8.86
C ASP A 143 6.17 13.93 -9.85
N TRP A 144 5.23 13.15 -9.32
CA TRP A 144 4.06 12.60 -10.04
C TRP A 144 2.79 13.05 -9.32
N ASN A 145 2.20 14.14 -9.75
CA ASN A 145 0.91 14.58 -9.26
C ASN A 145 -0.19 13.74 -9.93
N LEU A 146 -0.76 12.78 -9.18
CA LEU A 146 -1.70 11.82 -9.74
C LEU A 146 -3.02 12.45 -10.20
N ASN A 147 -3.42 13.60 -9.64
CA ASN A 147 -4.58 14.34 -10.14
C ASN A 147 -4.41 14.83 -11.59
N ASN A 148 -3.15 15.06 -12.03
CA ASN A 148 -2.84 15.45 -13.40
C ASN A 148 -2.61 14.24 -14.32
N ILE A 149 -2.32 13.07 -13.75
CA ILE A 149 -1.92 11.88 -14.50
C ILE A 149 -3.06 10.90 -14.68
N LEU A 150 -3.93 10.75 -13.67
CA LEU A 150 -5.02 9.76 -13.64
C LEU A 150 -6.39 10.43 -13.67
N ASP A 151 -7.45 9.63 -13.73
CA ASP A 151 -8.83 10.11 -13.63
C ASP A 151 -9.34 10.02 -12.19
N PRO A 152 -9.39 11.14 -11.44
CA PRO A 152 -9.92 11.15 -10.07
C PRO A 152 -11.44 10.94 -10.02
N TYR A 153 -12.12 10.94 -11.16
CA TYR A 153 -13.57 10.81 -11.28
C TYR A 153 -14.02 9.47 -11.89
N ARG A 154 -13.14 8.46 -11.90
CA ARG A 154 -13.54 7.11 -12.30
C ARG A 154 -14.66 6.60 -11.40
N SER A 155 -15.90 6.72 -11.91
CA SER A 155 -17.11 6.69 -11.10
C SER A 155 -17.42 5.34 -10.43
N THR A 156 -17.00 4.23 -11.02
CA THR A 156 -17.42 2.89 -10.57
C THR A 156 -16.79 2.53 -9.22
N VAL A 157 -15.48 2.68 -9.11
CA VAL A 157 -14.75 2.34 -7.86
C VAL A 157 -15.00 3.37 -6.78
N ILE A 158 -15.01 4.66 -7.13
CA ILE A 158 -15.27 5.74 -6.18
C ILE A 158 -16.64 5.59 -5.54
N LYS A 159 -17.68 5.27 -6.30
CA LYS A 159 -19.02 5.01 -5.74
C LYS A 159 -19.04 3.84 -4.77
N THR A 160 -18.28 2.80 -5.04
CA THR A 160 -18.19 1.61 -4.21
C THR A 160 -17.50 1.89 -2.88
N LEU A 161 -16.48 2.75 -2.91
CA LEU A 161 -15.56 2.95 -1.80
C LEU A 161 -15.72 4.32 -1.10
N ASP A 162 -16.51 5.23 -1.68
CA ASP A 162 -16.71 6.59 -1.17
C ASP A 162 -17.77 6.64 -0.06
N GLN A 163 -17.71 5.70 0.86
CA GLN A 163 -18.60 5.66 2.03
C GLN A 163 -18.04 6.42 3.24
N GLY A 164 -17.05 7.18 3.03
CA GLY A 164 -16.33 7.97 4.00
C GLY A 164 -14.87 8.08 3.58
N ALA A 165 -14.29 9.21 3.76
CA ALA A 165 -12.92 9.51 3.35
C ALA A 165 -11.85 8.74 4.14
N VAL A 166 -12.14 7.58 4.71
CA VAL A 166 -11.25 6.80 5.58
C VAL A 166 -10.87 5.49 4.92
N CYS A 167 -9.72 4.95 5.30
CA CYS A 167 -9.23 3.63 4.89
C CYS A 167 -10.22 2.48 5.08
N LEU A 168 -11.23 2.70 5.88
CA LEU A 168 -12.14 1.70 6.38
C LEU A 168 -13.53 1.99 5.82
N ASN A 169 -13.88 1.36 4.72
CA ASN A 169 -15.28 1.23 4.31
C ASN A 169 -16.03 0.25 5.22
N ILE A 170 -16.01 0.50 6.52
CA ILE A 170 -16.46 -0.49 7.47
C ILE A 170 -17.63 0.01 8.31
N ASP A 171 -18.27 1.04 7.89
CA ASP A 171 -19.56 1.37 8.47
C ASP A 171 -20.61 0.46 7.82
N VAL A 172 -20.89 -0.66 8.49
CA VAL A 172 -21.88 -1.65 8.03
C VAL A 172 -23.26 -0.98 7.86
N ASP A 173 -23.55 0.08 8.61
CA ASP A 173 -24.80 0.83 8.49
C ASP A 173 -24.83 1.68 7.20
N LYS A 174 -23.67 1.95 6.62
CA LYS A 174 -23.52 2.63 5.32
C LYS A 174 -23.21 1.67 4.16
N ALA A 175 -23.07 0.38 4.44
CA ALA A 175 -22.82 -0.60 3.39
C ALA A 175 -23.90 -0.53 2.29
N GLY A 176 -23.47 -0.40 1.05
CA GLY A 176 -24.35 -0.22 -0.10
C GLY A 176 -24.97 1.18 -0.25
N LYS A 177 -24.67 2.13 0.65
CA LYS A 177 -25.09 3.52 0.54
C LYS A 177 -23.90 4.34 0.03
N THR A 178 -23.84 4.56 -1.25
CA THR A 178 -22.86 5.47 -1.86
C THR A 178 -23.47 6.85 -2.01
N MET A 179 -22.63 7.89 -2.02
CA MET A 179 -23.08 9.23 -2.39
C MET A 179 -23.67 9.20 -3.79
N THR A 180 -24.79 9.89 -3.96
CA THR A 180 -25.40 10.09 -5.28
C THR A 180 -24.49 10.97 -6.14
N ALA A 181 -24.65 10.89 -7.45
CA ALA A 181 -23.94 11.78 -8.38
C ALA A 181 -24.21 13.27 -8.09
N GLU A 182 -25.39 13.60 -7.58
CA GLU A 182 -25.79 14.95 -7.19
C GLU A 182 -25.04 15.41 -5.92
N GLU A 183 -24.95 14.56 -4.91
CA GLU A 183 -24.19 14.85 -3.69
C GLU A 183 -22.69 15.02 -3.99
N LEU A 184 -22.12 14.18 -4.86
CA LEU A 184 -20.74 14.31 -5.30
C LEU A 184 -20.52 15.62 -6.08
N ALA A 185 -21.42 15.96 -7.01
CA ALA A 185 -21.35 17.20 -7.77
C ALA A 185 -21.46 18.43 -6.85
N LYS A 186 -22.30 18.38 -5.82
CA LYS A 186 -22.44 19.43 -4.82
C LYS A 186 -21.16 19.60 -3.98
N LEU A 187 -20.53 18.49 -3.60
CA LEU A 187 -19.22 18.53 -2.93
C LEU A 187 -18.15 19.13 -3.84
N ASP A 188 -18.07 18.66 -5.09
CA ASP A 188 -17.07 19.16 -6.05
C ASP A 188 -17.30 20.65 -6.43
N ALA A 189 -18.54 21.13 -6.30
CA ALA A 189 -18.87 22.53 -6.51
C ALA A 189 -18.51 23.43 -5.31
N SER A 190 -18.32 22.87 -4.10
CA SER A 190 -17.87 23.62 -2.93
C SER A 190 -16.42 24.05 -3.08
N ASP A 191 -16.09 25.25 -2.62
CA ASP A 191 -14.70 25.76 -2.59
C ASP A 191 -14.01 25.50 -1.24
N ASP A 192 -14.69 24.80 -0.34
CA ASP A 192 -14.09 24.40 0.92
C ASP A 192 -12.97 23.40 0.68
N PHE A 193 -11.88 23.57 1.37
CA PHE A 193 -10.76 22.66 1.30
C PHE A 193 -11.17 21.30 1.83
N GLY A 194 -11.01 20.25 1.06
CA GLY A 194 -11.28 18.89 1.49
C GLY A 194 -10.31 18.49 2.60
N ASP A 195 -10.75 17.64 3.51
CA ASP A 195 -9.92 17.11 4.56
C ASP A 195 -8.79 16.25 3.98
N ILE A 196 -7.58 16.70 4.20
CA ILE A 196 -6.36 16.04 3.72
C ILE A 196 -6.19 14.67 4.39
N LEU A 197 -6.66 14.54 5.62
CA LEU A 197 -6.52 13.32 6.42
C LEU A 197 -7.54 12.23 6.07
N GLY A 198 -8.39 12.46 5.08
CA GLY A 198 -9.40 11.50 4.68
C GLY A 198 -10.55 11.32 5.67
N THR A 199 -10.71 12.23 6.64
CA THR A 199 -11.77 12.20 7.65
C THR A 199 -12.87 13.23 7.39
N GLY A 200 -12.64 14.16 6.49
CA GLY A 200 -13.55 15.23 6.13
C GLY A 200 -14.41 14.92 4.90
N PRO A 201 -15.05 15.94 4.35
CA PRO A 201 -15.95 15.80 3.21
C PRO A 201 -15.25 15.60 1.84
N GLY A 202 -13.92 15.58 1.80
CA GLY A 202 -13.17 15.33 0.58
C GLY A 202 -13.15 13.85 0.19
N ARG A 203 -13.07 13.55 -1.11
CA ARG A 203 -12.90 12.19 -1.61
C ARG A 203 -11.46 11.74 -1.54
N ASN A 204 -11.23 10.60 -0.92
CA ASN A 204 -9.97 9.89 -0.95
C ASN A 204 -9.94 8.97 -2.19
N TRP A 205 -9.76 9.56 -3.37
CA TRP A 205 -10.03 8.91 -4.65
C TRP A 205 -8.97 7.88 -5.08
N ALA A 206 -7.71 8.09 -4.77
CA ALA A 206 -6.63 7.17 -5.12
C ALA A 206 -6.19 6.34 -3.93
N HIS A 207 -5.96 6.96 -2.78
CA HIS A 207 -5.45 6.32 -1.58
C HIS A 207 -4.23 5.44 -1.89
N VAL A 208 -3.16 6.09 -2.34
CA VAL A 208 -1.91 5.38 -2.64
C VAL A 208 -1.28 4.87 -1.35
N ASN A 209 -1.10 3.58 -1.26
CA ASN A 209 -0.58 2.92 -0.06
C ASN A 209 0.74 2.16 -0.27
N SER A 210 1.23 2.09 -1.48
CA SER A 210 2.62 1.72 -1.79
C SER A 210 3.09 2.36 -3.08
N VAL A 211 4.37 2.65 -3.12
CA VAL A 211 5.09 3.12 -4.30
C VAL A 211 6.36 2.30 -4.41
N ASP A 212 6.70 1.88 -5.61
CA ASP A 212 7.93 1.16 -5.91
C ASP A 212 8.59 1.72 -7.17
N TYR A 213 9.85 1.40 -7.36
CA TYR A 213 10.64 1.88 -8.48
C TYR A 213 11.06 0.74 -9.41
N ASP A 214 10.86 0.92 -10.71
CA ASP A 214 11.41 0.03 -11.72
C ASP A 214 12.66 0.64 -12.36
N PRO A 215 13.87 0.19 -11.97
CA PRO A 215 15.12 0.74 -12.48
C PRO A 215 15.37 0.37 -13.95
N THR A 216 14.65 -0.59 -14.52
CA THR A 216 14.88 -1.06 -15.88
C THR A 216 14.40 -0.08 -16.95
N ASP A 217 13.49 0.80 -16.61
CA ASP A 217 12.91 1.78 -17.53
C ASP A 217 12.54 3.12 -16.88
N ASP A 218 13.09 3.37 -15.67
CA ASP A 218 12.96 4.61 -14.92
C ASP A 218 11.50 5.02 -14.71
N SER A 219 10.72 4.13 -14.11
CA SER A 219 9.30 4.33 -13.84
C SER A 219 8.96 3.99 -12.40
N ILE A 220 7.81 4.49 -11.95
CA ILE A 220 7.23 4.13 -10.64
C ILE A 220 6.06 3.18 -10.82
N ILE A 221 5.83 2.35 -9.81
CA ILE A 221 4.67 1.47 -9.70
C ILE A 221 3.91 1.90 -8.46
N VAL A 222 2.66 2.32 -8.60
CA VAL A 222 1.82 2.78 -7.49
C VAL A 222 0.66 1.81 -7.26
N SER A 223 0.40 1.50 -5.99
CA SER A 223 -0.80 0.79 -5.58
C SER A 223 -1.86 1.79 -5.17
N SER A 224 -2.89 1.94 -5.98
CA SER A 224 -4.03 2.80 -5.71
C SER A 224 -5.19 1.98 -5.15
N ARG A 225 -5.35 2.02 -3.80
CA ARG A 225 -6.34 1.21 -3.09
C ARG A 225 -7.77 1.48 -3.57
N HIS A 226 -8.18 2.74 -3.60
CA HIS A 226 -9.55 3.10 -3.92
C HIS A 226 -9.88 3.01 -5.41
N GLN A 227 -8.88 2.89 -6.27
CA GLN A 227 -9.07 2.54 -7.68
C GLN A 227 -9.06 1.02 -7.89
N SER A 228 -8.75 0.21 -6.87
CA SER A 228 -8.46 -1.22 -7.01
C SER A 228 -7.54 -1.46 -8.20
N ALA A 229 -6.44 -0.71 -8.27
CA ALA A 229 -5.54 -0.73 -9.41
C ALA A 229 -4.07 -0.58 -9.00
N ILE A 230 -3.20 -1.28 -9.72
CA ILE A 230 -1.75 -1.07 -9.66
C ILE A 230 -1.35 -0.45 -11.00
N ILE A 231 -0.61 0.65 -10.95
CA ILE A 231 -0.39 1.49 -12.11
C ILE A 231 1.10 1.78 -12.27
N LYS A 232 1.66 1.46 -13.42
CA LYS A 232 3.04 1.85 -13.75
C LYS A 232 3.04 3.15 -14.54
N ILE A 233 3.85 4.11 -14.07
CA ILE A 233 3.92 5.47 -14.62
C ILE A 233 5.38 5.80 -14.94
N GLY A 234 5.63 6.23 -16.17
CA GLY A 234 6.96 6.62 -16.60
C GLY A 234 7.44 7.96 -16.03
N ARG A 235 8.72 8.23 -16.21
CA ARG A 235 9.31 9.55 -15.90
C ARG A 235 8.65 10.68 -16.70
N ASP A 236 8.12 10.37 -17.88
CA ASP A 236 7.36 11.28 -18.74
C ASP A 236 5.90 11.50 -18.27
N LYS A 237 5.55 11.00 -17.07
CA LYS A 237 4.23 11.10 -16.42
C LYS A 237 3.11 10.38 -17.20
N LYS A 238 3.48 9.50 -18.13
CA LYS A 238 2.50 8.68 -18.86
C LYS A 238 2.32 7.32 -18.23
N VAL A 239 1.06 6.89 -18.15
CA VAL A 239 0.72 5.53 -17.73
C VAL A 239 1.23 4.53 -18.77
N LYS A 240 2.02 3.57 -18.32
CA LYS A 240 2.54 2.47 -19.14
C LYS A 240 1.57 1.31 -19.17
N TRP A 241 1.09 0.87 -18.00
CA TRP A 241 0.08 -0.17 -17.86
C TRP A 241 -0.69 -0.06 -16.55
N ILE A 242 -1.85 -0.73 -16.51
CA ILE A 242 -2.75 -0.80 -15.36
C ILE A 242 -3.14 -2.26 -15.12
N ILE A 243 -2.97 -2.73 -13.89
CA ILE A 243 -3.53 -3.98 -13.36
C ILE A 243 -4.82 -3.64 -12.63
N GLY A 244 -5.92 -4.31 -12.94
CA GLY A 244 -7.21 -4.15 -12.27
C GLY A 244 -8.38 -4.34 -13.22
N SER A 245 -9.60 -4.36 -12.67
CA SER A 245 -10.83 -4.41 -13.44
C SER A 245 -10.86 -3.37 -14.55
N HIS A 246 -11.37 -3.76 -15.72
CA HIS A 246 -11.52 -2.87 -16.88
C HIS A 246 -12.69 -1.89 -16.76
N GLU A 247 -13.52 -2.05 -15.73
CA GLU A 247 -14.73 -1.25 -15.55
C GLU A 247 -14.41 0.21 -15.25
N GLY A 248 -15.12 1.11 -15.94
CA GLY A 248 -15.07 2.56 -15.69
C GLY A 248 -13.86 3.30 -16.26
N TRP A 249 -12.85 2.62 -16.78
CA TRP A 249 -11.72 3.29 -17.42
C TRP A 249 -12.09 3.82 -18.80
N LYS A 250 -11.77 5.09 -19.04
CA LYS A 250 -11.93 5.77 -20.33
C LYS A 250 -10.57 5.91 -21.02
N LYS A 251 -10.56 6.22 -22.31
CA LYS A 251 -9.31 6.59 -23.00
C LYS A 251 -8.70 7.85 -22.37
N PRO A 252 -7.36 7.94 -22.27
CA PRO A 252 -6.38 7.00 -22.83
C PRO A 252 -6.09 5.77 -21.93
N PHE A 253 -6.63 5.69 -20.72
CA PHE A 253 -6.33 4.65 -19.73
C PHE A 253 -6.81 3.26 -20.13
N ALA A 254 -7.98 3.19 -20.79
CA ALA A 254 -8.52 1.92 -21.27
C ALA A 254 -7.55 1.17 -22.20
N ASP A 255 -6.70 1.90 -22.92
CA ASP A 255 -5.68 1.32 -23.81
C ASP A 255 -4.44 0.83 -23.06
N LYS A 256 -4.40 1.01 -21.73
CA LYS A 256 -3.29 0.62 -20.83
C LYS A 256 -3.62 -0.57 -19.91
N LEU A 257 -4.82 -1.07 -20.00
CA LEU A 257 -5.27 -2.21 -19.22
C LEU A 257 -4.62 -3.50 -19.74
N LEU A 258 -4.20 -4.37 -18.80
CA LEU A 258 -3.57 -5.64 -19.12
C LEU A 258 -4.62 -6.72 -19.40
N THR A 259 -4.27 -7.66 -20.27
CA THR A 259 -5.10 -8.83 -20.58
C THR A 259 -4.64 -10.04 -19.78
N PRO A 260 -5.53 -10.70 -18.99
CA PRO A 260 -5.21 -11.93 -18.29
C PRO A 260 -4.85 -13.07 -19.24
N VAL A 261 -3.77 -13.78 -18.92
CA VAL A 261 -3.33 -14.96 -19.67
C VAL A 261 -2.99 -16.12 -18.73
N ASP A 262 -3.10 -17.34 -19.25
CA ASP A 262 -2.61 -18.53 -18.57
C ASP A 262 -1.08 -18.72 -18.76
N ALA A 263 -0.52 -19.74 -18.14
CA ALA A 263 0.93 -20.04 -18.21
C ALA A 263 1.44 -20.32 -19.64
N SER A 264 0.56 -20.64 -20.58
CA SER A 264 0.90 -20.77 -22.00
C SER A 264 0.86 -19.46 -22.78
N GLY A 265 0.41 -18.38 -22.12
CA GLY A 265 0.21 -17.06 -22.74
C GLY A 265 -1.11 -16.92 -23.50
N LYS A 266 -2.04 -17.88 -23.34
CA LYS A 266 -3.37 -17.83 -23.95
C LYS A 266 -4.28 -16.92 -23.10
N PRO A 267 -5.06 -16.01 -23.72
CA PRO A 267 -6.04 -15.20 -23.00
C PRO A 267 -7.04 -16.05 -22.21
N ILE A 268 -7.29 -15.65 -20.97
CA ILE A 268 -8.30 -16.25 -20.10
C ILE A 268 -9.66 -15.62 -20.42
N ALA A 269 -10.71 -16.42 -20.51
CA ALA A 269 -12.06 -15.92 -20.69
C ALA A 269 -12.55 -15.21 -19.42
N CYS A 270 -13.09 -14.02 -19.60
CA CYS A 270 -13.64 -13.19 -18.51
C CYS A 270 -14.99 -12.59 -18.95
N ASP A 271 -15.72 -12.02 -17.99
CA ASP A 271 -16.88 -11.20 -18.28
C ASP A 271 -16.52 -9.89 -19.01
N LYS A 272 -17.53 -9.12 -19.36
CA LYS A 272 -17.37 -7.87 -20.15
C LYS A 272 -16.35 -6.88 -19.58
N PHE A 273 -16.28 -6.77 -18.27
CA PHE A 273 -15.40 -5.83 -17.57
C PHE A 273 -14.20 -6.50 -16.93
N MET A 274 -14.04 -7.80 -17.20
CA MET A 274 -13.02 -8.68 -16.62
C MET A 274 -13.09 -8.72 -15.08
N ASN A 275 -14.26 -8.51 -14.50
CA ASN A 275 -14.47 -8.61 -13.05
C ASN A 275 -14.46 -10.06 -12.57
N HIS A 276 -14.87 -10.99 -13.43
CA HIS A 276 -14.88 -12.43 -13.16
C HIS A 276 -14.23 -13.17 -14.32
N CYS A 277 -13.16 -13.90 -14.01
CA CYS A 277 -12.37 -14.64 -14.99
C CYS A 277 -12.34 -16.13 -14.68
N GLU A 278 -12.18 -16.96 -15.73
CA GLU A 278 -11.97 -18.40 -15.61
C GLU A 278 -10.57 -18.72 -15.03
N ASN A 279 -10.28 -20.01 -14.84
CA ASN A 279 -8.99 -20.53 -14.38
C ASN A 279 -8.51 -19.94 -13.05
N LYS A 280 -9.44 -19.48 -12.21
CA LYS A 280 -9.13 -18.83 -10.92
C LYS A 280 -8.23 -17.60 -11.03
N PHE A 281 -8.11 -16.99 -12.19
CA PHE A 281 -7.49 -15.68 -12.29
C PHE A 281 -8.39 -14.65 -11.61
N ASP A 282 -7.80 -13.79 -10.79
CA ASP A 282 -8.51 -12.68 -10.19
C ASP A 282 -7.59 -11.47 -10.08
N TRP A 283 -8.18 -10.28 -10.19
CA TRP A 283 -7.51 -9.03 -9.92
C TRP A 283 -7.26 -8.82 -8.43
N THR A 284 -6.60 -7.75 -8.08
CA THR A 284 -6.52 -7.29 -6.69
C THR A 284 -7.60 -6.25 -6.42
N TRP A 285 -8.14 -6.31 -5.21
CA TRP A 285 -9.25 -5.49 -4.77
C TRP A 285 -8.87 -4.76 -3.48
N THR A 286 -8.85 -3.42 -3.55
CA THR A 286 -8.45 -2.56 -2.43
C THR A 286 -7.09 -2.92 -1.81
N GLN A 287 -6.17 -3.39 -2.63
CA GLN A 287 -4.85 -3.90 -2.24
C GLN A 287 -4.02 -2.87 -1.47
N HIS A 288 -3.08 -3.34 -0.63
CA HIS A 288 -2.22 -2.48 0.20
C HIS A 288 -0.76 -2.43 -0.25
N THR A 289 -0.24 -3.41 -0.92
CA THR A 289 1.13 -3.39 -1.42
C THR A 289 1.19 -3.88 -2.86
N ALA A 290 2.17 -3.39 -3.59
CA ALA A 290 2.54 -3.87 -4.91
C ALA A 290 4.04 -3.62 -5.08
N TRP A 291 4.85 -4.66 -4.91
CA TRP A 291 6.31 -4.57 -4.92
C TRP A 291 6.89 -5.36 -6.08
N ARG A 292 7.79 -4.73 -6.81
CA ARG A 292 8.54 -5.39 -7.86
C ARG A 292 9.56 -6.36 -7.27
N ILE A 293 9.59 -7.57 -7.76
CA ILE A 293 10.61 -8.56 -7.40
C ILE A 293 11.81 -8.32 -8.32
N ASN A 294 12.83 -7.63 -7.81
CA ASN A 294 13.99 -7.23 -8.60
C ASN A 294 14.77 -8.44 -9.15
N GLU A 295 14.94 -9.48 -8.35
CA GLU A 295 15.68 -10.68 -8.67
C GLU A 295 15.02 -11.54 -9.77
N LYS A 296 13.69 -11.40 -9.93
CA LYS A 296 12.92 -12.17 -10.92
C LYS A 296 12.51 -11.34 -12.13
N SER A 297 12.58 -10.02 -12.01
CA SER A 297 12.16 -9.09 -13.07
C SER A 297 13.32 -8.70 -13.98
N LYS A 298 12.98 -8.36 -15.21
CA LYS A 298 13.86 -7.75 -16.19
C LYS A 298 13.08 -6.75 -17.04
N LYS A 299 13.75 -5.98 -17.88
CA LYS A 299 13.10 -5.02 -18.77
C LYS A 299 12.00 -5.70 -19.59
N GLY A 300 10.77 -5.20 -19.47
CA GLY A 300 9.63 -5.70 -20.21
C GLY A 300 8.98 -6.97 -19.64
N ASP A 301 9.50 -7.51 -18.53
CA ASP A 301 8.97 -8.71 -17.86
C ASP A 301 9.06 -8.48 -16.35
N VAL A 302 7.97 -8.07 -15.73
CA VAL A 302 7.91 -7.58 -14.34
C VAL A 302 7.15 -8.55 -13.46
N TYR A 303 7.77 -8.99 -12.38
CA TYR A 303 7.13 -9.77 -11.31
C TYR A 303 6.77 -8.86 -10.15
N LEU A 304 5.57 -9.04 -9.62
CA LEU A 304 5.04 -8.26 -8.50
C LEU A 304 4.49 -9.16 -7.42
N THR A 305 4.84 -8.86 -6.17
CA THR A 305 4.07 -9.34 -5.01
C THR A 305 2.98 -8.34 -4.69
N VAL A 306 1.79 -8.81 -4.33
CA VAL A 306 0.64 -7.96 -3.99
C VAL A 306 -0.10 -8.51 -2.79
N PHE A 307 -0.44 -7.63 -1.85
CA PHE A 307 -1.37 -7.94 -0.76
C PHE A 307 -2.77 -7.48 -1.14
N ASP A 308 -3.62 -8.43 -1.52
CA ASP A 308 -4.99 -8.20 -1.96
C ASP A 308 -5.94 -8.27 -0.76
N ASN A 309 -6.35 -7.12 -0.22
CA ASN A 309 -7.28 -7.06 0.92
C ASN A 309 -8.64 -7.69 0.61
N GLY A 310 -9.12 -7.54 -0.61
CA GLY A 310 -10.30 -8.25 -1.11
C GLY A 310 -11.64 -7.55 -0.88
N ASP A 311 -11.65 -6.29 -0.44
CA ASP A 311 -12.92 -5.55 -0.29
C ASP A 311 -13.49 -5.19 -1.66
N GLY A 312 -14.81 -5.33 -1.80
CA GLY A 312 -15.47 -5.04 -3.06
C GLY A 312 -15.02 -5.93 -4.22
N ARG A 313 -14.59 -7.15 -3.94
CA ARG A 313 -14.15 -8.12 -4.93
C ARG A 313 -15.19 -8.31 -6.03
N GLY A 314 -14.73 -8.28 -7.28
CA GLY A 314 -15.61 -8.38 -8.44
C GLY A 314 -16.54 -7.17 -8.63
N MET A 315 -16.22 -6.02 -8.04
CA MET A 315 -17.08 -4.83 -7.97
C MET A 315 -18.43 -5.09 -7.29
N GLU A 316 -18.52 -6.11 -6.44
CA GLU A 316 -19.74 -6.44 -5.73
C GLU A 316 -20.18 -5.32 -4.77
N GLN A 317 -21.48 -5.13 -4.66
CA GLN A 317 -22.15 -4.19 -3.78
C GLN A 317 -23.14 -4.91 -2.86
N PRO A 318 -23.19 -4.58 -1.57
CA PRO A 318 -22.29 -3.69 -0.84
C PRO A 318 -20.90 -4.32 -0.67
N ALA A 319 -19.87 -3.50 -0.62
CA ALA A 319 -18.52 -3.95 -0.29
C ALA A 319 -18.42 -4.25 1.20
N LEU A 320 -18.93 -5.40 1.64
CA LEU A 320 -18.91 -5.79 3.04
C LEU A 320 -17.61 -6.50 3.40
N ALA A 321 -17.07 -6.12 4.56
CA ALA A 321 -15.85 -6.70 5.10
C ALA A 321 -15.97 -8.21 5.39
N ASP A 322 -17.16 -8.69 5.70
CA ASP A 322 -17.39 -10.07 6.11
C ASP A 322 -17.70 -11.05 4.97
N MET A 323 -17.64 -10.59 3.72
CA MET A 323 -18.06 -11.44 2.59
C MET A 323 -16.94 -12.30 2.00
N LYS A 324 -15.69 -11.95 2.20
CA LYS A 324 -14.62 -12.39 1.33
C LYS A 324 -13.37 -12.88 2.08
N TYR A 325 -12.31 -12.97 1.36
CA TYR A 325 -10.99 -13.40 1.81
C TYR A 325 -9.93 -12.40 1.35
N THR A 326 -8.83 -12.40 2.04
CA THR A 326 -7.59 -11.69 1.67
C THR A 326 -6.64 -12.65 1.00
N ARG A 327 -5.86 -12.20 0.00
CA ARG A 327 -4.86 -13.01 -0.68
C ARG A 327 -3.49 -12.36 -0.69
N LEU A 328 -2.46 -13.21 -0.63
CA LEU A 328 -1.14 -12.93 -1.15
C LEU A 328 -1.13 -13.34 -2.62
N VAL A 329 -0.59 -12.52 -3.49
CA VAL A 329 -0.57 -12.80 -4.94
C VAL A 329 0.79 -12.48 -5.53
N VAL A 330 1.23 -13.30 -6.47
CA VAL A 330 2.35 -13.00 -7.36
C VAL A 330 1.84 -12.91 -8.78
N TYR A 331 2.04 -11.76 -9.40
CA TYR A 331 1.76 -11.56 -10.82
C TYR A 331 3.05 -11.44 -11.63
N ARG A 332 2.94 -11.81 -12.90
CA ARG A 332 3.93 -11.53 -13.93
C ARG A 332 3.30 -10.70 -15.04
N VAL A 333 3.87 -9.55 -15.34
CA VAL A 333 3.45 -8.65 -16.41
C VAL A 333 4.42 -8.74 -17.57
N ASN A 334 3.90 -9.06 -18.77
CA ASN A 334 4.65 -8.91 -20.01
C ASN A 334 4.25 -7.59 -20.67
N GLU A 335 5.14 -6.60 -20.56
CA GLU A 335 4.85 -5.23 -21.00
C GLU A 335 4.71 -5.10 -22.51
N SER A 336 5.46 -5.88 -23.29
CA SER A 336 5.41 -5.84 -24.75
C SER A 336 4.13 -6.42 -25.32
N LYS A 337 3.54 -7.39 -24.62
CA LYS A 337 2.28 -8.03 -25.01
C LYS A 337 1.07 -7.44 -24.31
N MET A 338 1.28 -6.56 -23.34
CA MET A 338 0.25 -6.02 -22.47
C MET A 338 -0.58 -7.12 -21.79
N THR A 339 0.09 -8.14 -21.25
CA THR A 339 -0.55 -9.29 -20.60
C THR A 339 -0.09 -9.46 -19.18
N ILE A 340 -0.96 -10.11 -18.38
CA ILE A 340 -0.70 -10.44 -16.98
C ILE A 340 -1.02 -11.90 -16.71
N GLU A 341 -0.13 -12.57 -16.00
CA GLU A 341 -0.27 -13.95 -15.52
C GLU A 341 -0.29 -13.96 -13.99
N GLN A 342 -1.24 -14.66 -13.39
CA GLN A 342 -1.25 -14.94 -11.95
C GLN A 342 -0.39 -16.18 -11.71
N ILE A 343 0.83 -15.96 -11.19
CA ILE A 343 1.83 -17.02 -10.99
C ILE A 343 1.51 -17.86 -9.76
N TRP A 344 1.10 -17.19 -8.67
CA TRP A 344 0.87 -17.82 -7.39
C TRP A 344 -0.13 -17.02 -6.56
N THR A 345 -0.87 -17.70 -5.71
CA THR A 345 -1.78 -17.07 -4.75
C THR A 345 -1.97 -17.95 -3.52
N TYR A 346 -2.26 -17.31 -2.38
CA TYR A 346 -2.60 -17.97 -1.13
C TYR A 346 -3.57 -17.12 -0.32
N GLY A 347 -4.52 -17.74 0.39
CA GLY A 347 -5.41 -17.09 1.35
C GLY A 347 -6.90 -17.24 1.06
N GLU A 348 -7.32 -17.59 -0.18
CA GLU A 348 -8.72 -17.83 -0.51
C GLU A 348 -9.31 -18.96 0.36
N GLU A 349 -8.56 -20.04 0.55
CA GLU A 349 -8.96 -21.21 1.34
C GLU A 349 -9.04 -20.93 2.85
N LYS A 350 -8.47 -19.82 3.29
CA LYS A 350 -8.52 -19.38 4.70
C LYS A 350 -9.77 -18.56 5.02
N GLY A 351 -10.49 -18.08 4.00
CA GLY A 351 -11.72 -17.34 4.17
C GLY A 351 -11.58 -16.18 5.16
N HIS A 352 -12.52 -16.11 6.09
CA HIS A 352 -12.55 -15.04 7.11
C HIS A 352 -11.46 -15.14 8.17
N ASP A 353 -10.86 -16.29 8.39
CA ASP A 353 -9.83 -16.45 9.42
C ASP A 353 -8.60 -15.59 9.15
N TYR A 354 -8.27 -15.40 7.86
CA TYR A 354 -7.16 -14.56 7.42
C TYR A 354 -7.64 -13.25 6.79
N TYR A 355 -8.94 -12.98 6.75
CA TYR A 355 -9.46 -11.78 6.15
C TYR A 355 -8.91 -10.52 6.86
N SER A 356 -8.25 -9.68 6.10
CA SER A 356 -7.56 -8.48 6.54
C SER A 356 -7.98 -7.29 5.68
N PRO A 357 -9.05 -6.56 6.05
CA PRO A 357 -9.65 -5.52 5.22
C PRO A 357 -8.75 -4.31 4.99
N VAL A 358 -7.83 -4.04 5.90
CA VAL A 358 -6.94 -2.88 5.81
C VAL A 358 -5.52 -3.26 6.17
N THR A 359 -4.56 -2.48 5.72
CA THR A 359 -3.13 -2.69 5.94
C THR A 359 -2.66 -4.06 5.44
N GLY A 360 -1.47 -4.47 5.79
CA GLY A 360 -0.91 -5.75 5.37
C GLY A 360 0.26 -5.62 4.41
N LEU A 361 0.88 -6.75 4.12
CA LEU A 361 2.07 -6.82 3.28
C LEU A 361 2.19 -8.16 2.58
N CYS A 362 2.61 -8.13 1.33
CA CYS A 362 3.18 -9.25 0.60
C CYS A 362 4.52 -8.81 0.03
N GLU A 363 5.60 -9.45 0.44
CA GLU A 363 6.96 -9.06 0.09
C GLU A 363 7.79 -10.29 -0.31
N TYR A 364 8.70 -10.12 -1.25
CA TYR A 364 9.66 -11.14 -1.63
C TYR A 364 10.97 -10.97 -0.84
N ALA A 365 11.42 -12.01 -0.18
CA ALA A 365 12.69 -12.05 0.54
C ALA A 365 13.73 -12.75 -0.34
N GLY A 366 14.54 -11.95 -1.04
CA GLY A 366 15.49 -12.44 -2.06
C GLY A 366 16.61 -13.32 -1.50
N ASP A 367 17.04 -13.08 -0.24
CA ASP A 367 18.06 -13.86 0.44
C ASP A 367 17.64 -15.32 0.72
N LYS A 368 16.34 -15.60 0.69
CA LYS A 368 15.78 -16.92 0.96
C LYS A 368 14.98 -17.51 -0.20
N ASP A 369 14.80 -16.76 -1.28
CA ASP A 369 13.86 -17.10 -2.34
C ASP A 369 12.47 -17.44 -1.79
N SER A 370 11.92 -16.56 -0.96
CA SER A 370 10.65 -16.76 -0.27
C SER A 370 9.72 -15.57 -0.41
N VAL A 371 8.42 -15.80 -0.13
CA VAL A 371 7.39 -14.77 -0.06
C VAL A 371 6.90 -14.65 1.37
N VAL A 372 6.94 -13.44 1.92
CA VAL A 372 6.43 -13.13 3.25
C VAL A 372 5.08 -12.44 3.13
N GLY A 373 4.09 -12.93 3.87
CA GLY A 373 2.76 -12.35 3.97
C GLY A 373 2.41 -11.93 5.39
N TYR A 374 1.81 -10.75 5.54
CA TYR A 374 1.35 -10.26 6.82
C TYR A 374 -0.12 -9.85 6.77
N PHE A 375 -1.00 -10.69 7.30
CA PHE A 375 -2.44 -10.47 7.41
C PHE A 375 -2.72 -9.66 8.67
N SER A 376 -2.47 -8.37 8.60
CA SER A 376 -2.31 -7.45 9.73
C SER A 376 -3.58 -7.22 10.56
N THR A 377 -4.73 -7.31 9.95
CA THR A 377 -6.03 -7.06 10.59
C THR A 377 -6.91 -8.31 10.62
N ALA A 378 -6.34 -9.49 10.45
CA ALA A 378 -7.06 -10.75 10.58
C ALA A 378 -7.79 -10.84 11.93
N GLY A 379 -9.04 -11.32 11.92
CA GLY A 379 -9.90 -11.38 13.10
C GLY A 379 -10.50 -10.05 13.52
N MET A 380 -10.17 -8.93 12.86
CA MET A 380 -10.82 -7.64 13.11
C MET A 380 -12.31 -7.74 12.73
N ARG A 381 -13.18 -7.48 13.70
CA ARG A 381 -14.61 -7.36 13.45
C ARG A 381 -14.99 -5.90 13.35
N VAL A 382 -15.59 -5.56 12.24
CA VAL A 382 -16.02 -4.20 11.96
C VAL A 382 -17.41 -3.91 12.49
N SER A 383 -18.25 -4.92 12.58
CA SER A 383 -19.60 -4.83 13.13
C SER A 383 -19.65 -5.25 14.60
N LYS A 384 -20.26 -4.41 15.42
CA LYS A 384 -20.72 -4.66 16.81
C LYS A 384 -19.75 -5.46 17.69
N GLY A 385 -18.89 -4.77 18.38
CA GLY A 385 -17.94 -5.33 19.34
C GLY A 385 -16.54 -5.43 18.74
N LYS A 386 -15.77 -4.37 18.93
CA LYS A 386 -14.38 -4.25 18.46
C LYS A 386 -13.53 -5.40 19.02
N ALA A 387 -13.36 -6.47 18.24
CA ALA A 387 -12.31 -7.43 18.52
C ALA A 387 -10.97 -6.83 18.07
N MET A 388 -9.95 -6.94 18.89
CA MET A 388 -8.59 -6.62 18.49
C MET A 388 -8.18 -7.58 17.37
N PRO A 389 -7.48 -7.11 16.35
CA PRO A 389 -6.91 -7.98 15.35
C PRO A 389 -5.98 -9.03 15.96
N SER A 390 -5.89 -10.15 15.29
CA SER A 390 -4.96 -11.23 15.62
C SER A 390 -4.19 -11.62 14.35
N PRO A 391 -3.15 -10.84 14.00
CA PRO A 391 -2.46 -10.98 12.73
C PRO A 391 -1.79 -12.33 12.54
N TYR A 392 -1.73 -12.76 11.27
CA TYR A 392 -0.87 -13.85 10.83
C TYR A 392 0.31 -13.33 10.02
N LEU A 393 1.51 -13.75 10.39
CA LEU A 393 2.70 -13.63 9.56
C LEU A 393 3.01 -15.01 8.99
N THR A 394 3.21 -15.07 7.68
CA THR A 394 3.49 -16.31 6.95
C THR A 394 4.72 -16.14 6.07
N GLU A 395 5.51 -17.21 5.92
CA GLU A 395 6.61 -17.25 4.96
C GLU A 395 6.48 -18.54 4.12
N PHE A 396 6.64 -18.39 2.80
CA PHE A 396 6.54 -19.47 1.82
C PHE A 396 7.83 -19.55 1.03
N ASP A 397 8.39 -20.73 0.87
CA ASP A 397 9.37 -20.97 -0.17
C ASP A 397 8.76 -20.65 -1.53
N TRP A 398 9.54 -20.14 -2.47
CA TRP A 398 9.03 -19.71 -3.78
C TRP A 398 8.22 -20.81 -4.47
N GLY A 399 6.97 -20.50 -4.79
CA GLY A 399 6.04 -21.40 -5.45
C GLY A 399 5.42 -22.49 -4.56
N ALA A 400 5.76 -22.52 -3.27
CA ALA A 400 5.15 -23.46 -2.33
C ALA A 400 3.66 -23.15 -2.10
N LYS A 401 2.87 -24.20 -1.91
CA LYS A 401 1.43 -24.09 -1.61
C LYS A 401 1.15 -23.86 -0.13
N GLU A 402 2.02 -24.35 0.73
CA GLU A 402 1.90 -24.25 2.19
C GLU A 402 3.03 -23.40 2.74
N PRO A 403 2.78 -22.63 3.79
CA PRO A 403 3.81 -21.82 4.43
C PRO A 403 4.83 -22.68 5.19
N SER A 404 6.11 -22.36 5.07
CA SER A 404 7.19 -22.93 5.89
C SER A 404 7.20 -22.34 7.30
N VAL A 405 6.69 -21.12 7.47
CA VAL A 405 6.52 -20.44 8.76
C VAL A 405 5.14 -19.86 8.87
N VAL A 406 4.49 -20.05 10.03
CA VAL A 406 3.27 -19.35 10.44
C VAL A 406 3.44 -18.84 11.85
N MET A 407 3.31 -17.53 12.03
CA MET A 407 3.22 -16.91 13.36
C MET A 407 1.85 -16.25 13.51
N HIS A 408 1.16 -16.58 14.61
CA HIS A 408 -0.12 -15.97 14.96
C HIS A 408 0.11 -15.01 16.14
N LEU A 409 -0.02 -13.72 15.87
CA LEU A 409 0.14 -12.66 16.86
C LEU A 409 -1.24 -12.35 17.44
N LYS A 410 -1.44 -12.57 18.75
CA LYS A 410 -2.75 -12.40 19.37
C LYS A 410 -2.93 -11.01 19.95
N ASP A 411 -4.15 -10.48 19.85
CA ASP A 411 -4.58 -9.24 20.48
C ASP A 411 -3.64 -8.06 20.22
N THR A 412 -3.18 -7.93 18.98
CA THR A 412 -2.26 -6.88 18.58
C THR A 412 -2.65 -6.32 17.22
N PHE A 413 -2.09 -5.17 16.87
CA PHE A 413 -2.25 -4.55 15.57
C PHE A 413 -0.89 -4.05 15.09
N GLY A 414 -0.55 -4.36 13.86
CA GLY A 414 0.63 -3.82 13.20
C GLY A 414 0.28 -3.36 11.80
N TYR A 415 0.87 -2.26 11.34
CA TYR A 415 0.60 -1.74 9.99
C TYR A 415 1.17 -2.68 8.92
N GLN A 416 2.44 -3.03 9.02
CA GLN A 416 3.16 -3.93 8.11
C GLN A 416 4.22 -4.72 8.88
N ALA A 417 4.65 -5.85 8.32
CA ALA A 417 5.76 -6.64 8.83
C ALA A 417 6.71 -6.98 7.67
N TRP A 418 7.94 -6.54 7.76
CA TRP A 418 8.95 -6.63 6.71
C TRP A 418 10.00 -7.69 7.02
N PRO A 419 10.51 -8.42 6.02
CA PRO A 419 11.78 -9.13 6.15
C PRO A 419 12.87 -8.15 6.59
N PHE A 420 13.65 -8.54 7.61
CA PHE A 420 14.65 -7.67 8.20
C PHE A 420 15.96 -8.42 8.42
N SER A 421 17.08 -7.81 8.02
CA SER A 421 18.41 -8.35 8.23
C SER A 421 19.14 -7.60 9.35
N ILE A 422 19.30 -8.27 10.50
CA ILE A 422 20.12 -7.74 11.61
C ILE A 422 21.58 -7.57 11.15
N GLN A 423 22.08 -8.47 10.31
CA GLN A 423 23.46 -8.39 9.82
C GLN A 423 23.70 -7.12 9.00
N GLU A 424 22.75 -6.78 8.10
CA GLU A 424 22.83 -5.52 7.35
C GLU A 424 22.72 -4.30 8.27
N ALA A 425 21.80 -4.34 9.26
CA ALA A 425 21.60 -3.25 10.20
C ALA A 425 22.81 -2.98 11.11
N MET A 426 23.64 -3.98 11.34
CA MET A 426 24.85 -3.87 12.18
C MET A 426 26.12 -3.50 11.38
N LYS A 427 26.02 -3.33 10.06
CA LYS A 427 27.15 -2.81 9.28
C LYS A 427 27.47 -1.37 9.70
N PRO A 428 28.76 -0.99 9.78
CA PRO A 428 29.11 0.41 10.03
C PRO A 428 28.50 1.29 8.94
N SER A 429 27.74 2.29 9.35
CA SER A 429 27.32 3.34 8.42
C SER A 429 28.58 4.05 7.88
N LYS A 430 28.73 4.06 6.57
CA LYS A 430 29.84 4.74 5.90
C LYS A 430 29.71 6.24 6.02
#